data_89e47a6cd7500a33622a9998257a98f5
#
_entry.id   89e47a6cd7500a33622a9998257a98f5
#
_cell.length_a   1.000
_cell.length_b   1.000
_cell.length_c   1.000
_cell.angle_alpha   90.00
_cell.angle_beta   90.00
_cell.angle_gamma   90.00
#
_symmetry.space_group_name_H-M   'P 1'
#
loop_
_entity.id
_entity.type
_entity.pdbx_description
1 polymer ?
#
loop_
_entity_poly.entity_id
_entity_poly.type
_entity_poly.pdbx_seq_one_letter_code
_entity_poly.pdbx_strand_id
1 'polypeptide(L)'
;MKYLSVSEIAKKWGLSERTVRNYCAAGRISDVFLTGKTWNIPESALRPERSNKKSNSPKNLLEFLRAEKAASIRGGIYHKVQIELTYNSNHIEGSRLTHEQTRYIYETNTIGIQGEAVNVDDIVETANHFRCIDMVIEQAKQPLSETFFRQLHLTLKNGTSDSRKNWFAVGRYKKLPNEVGGRETTPPELVERELRFLLRSYNAQKQKSLEELLEFHYVFESIHPFQDGNGRVGRLILFKECLRNGIVPFIIDEELKMFYYRGLHEWKQERGYLRDTCLAAQDKFKAYLDYFRIPYEEQE
;
A
#
# COMPACT_ATOMS: atom_id res chain seq x y z
N MET A 1 -15.01 -16.99 53.45
CA MET A 1 -13.97 -16.99 52.40
C MET A 1 -12.79 -16.20 52.97
N LYS A 2 -11.57 -16.73 52.90
CA LYS A 2 -10.39 -16.03 53.42
C LYS A 2 -9.79 -15.16 52.32
N TYR A 3 -9.45 -13.93 52.63
CA TYR A 3 -8.85 -12.99 51.73
C TYR A 3 -7.41 -12.67 52.13
N LEU A 4 -6.56 -12.49 51.16
CA LEU A 4 -5.16 -12.15 51.31
C LEU A 4 -4.88 -10.75 50.74
N SER A 5 -3.84 -10.13 51.24
CA SER A 5 -3.33 -8.85 50.71
C SER A 5 -2.57 -9.04 49.41
N VAL A 6 -2.34 -7.95 48.72
CA VAL A 6 -1.50 -7.93 47.50
C VAL A 6 -0.10 -8.50 47.75
N SER A 7 0.48 -8.18 48.93
CA SER A 7 1.82 -8.65 49.29
C SER A 7 1.88 -10.17 49.46
N GLU A 8 0.87 -10.75 50.15
CA GLU A 8 0.78 -12.20 50.35
C GLU A 8 0.56 -12.96 49.03
N ILE A 9 -0.32 -12.46 48.16
CA ILE A 9 -0.57 -13.02 46.84
C ILE A 9 0.67 -12.88 45.94
N ALA A 10 1.39 -11.76 46.01
CA ALA A 10 2.62 -11.55 45.27
C ALA A 10 3.68 -12.61 45.65
N LYS A 11 3.85 -12.86 46.94
CA LYS A 11 4.72 -13.95 47.43
C LYS A 11 4.24 -15.32 46.96
N LYS A 12 2.95 -15.63 47.10
CA LYS A 12 2.34 -16.89 46.68
C LYS A 12 2.54 -17.19 45.19
N TRP A 13 2.44 -16.19 44.35
CA TRP A 13 2.53 -16.33 42.88
C TRP A 13 3.94 -16.08 42.33
N GLY A 14 4.91 -15.63 43.12
CA GLY A 14 6.25 -15.26 42.65
C GLY A 14 6.22 -14.06 41.73
N LEU A 15 5.39 -13.06 42.02
CA LEU A 15 5.20 -11.84 41.21
C LEU A 15 5.52 -10.60 42.03
N SER A 16 5.72 -9.46 41.35
CA SER A 16 5.75 -8.15 42.02
C SER A 16 4.36 -7.71 42.49
N GLU A 17 4.29 -6.98 43.60
CA GLU A 17 3.03 -6.39 44.07
C GLU A 17 2.36 -5.51 43.01
N ARG A 18 3.15 -4.79 42.22
CA ARG A 18 2.68 -3.96 41.12
C ARG A 18 1.93 -4.80 40.06
N THR A 19 2.43 -5.99 39.76
CA THR A 19 1.79 -6.90 38.80
C THR A 19 0.45 -7.41 39.37
N VAL A 20 0.38 -7.78 40.66
CA VAL A 20 -0.86 -8.23 41.26
C VAL A 20 -1.90 -7.11 41.34
N ARG A 21 -1.51 -5.89 41.69
CA ARG A 21 -2.40 -4.71 41.65
C ARG A 21 -2.96 -4.46 40.23
N ASN A 22 -2.11 -4.59 39.20
CA ASN A 22 -2.56 -4.44 37.83
C ASN A 22 -3.57 -5.52 37.43
N TYR A 23 -3.40 -6.77 37.88
CA TYR A 23 -4.39 -7.82 37.65
C TYR A 23 -5.72 -7.56 38.32
N CYS A 24 -5.72 -7.04 39.54
CA CYS A 24 -6.94 -6.63 40.24
C CYS A 24 -7.65 -5.48 39.53
N ALA A 25 -6.90 -4.42 39.19
CA ALA A 25 -7.45 -3.23 38.54
C ALA A 25 -7.98 -3.54 37.11
N ALA A 26 -7.39 -4.52 36.42
CA ALA A 26 -7.82 -4.97 35.11
C ALA A 26 -8.94 -6.03 35.13
N GLY A 27 -9.51 -6.35 36.32
CA GLY A 27 -10.57 -7.35 36.46
C GLY A 27 -10.15 -8.78 36.11
N ARG A 28 -8.85 -9.11 36.16
CA ARG A 28 -8.30 -10.41 35.77
C ARG A 28 -8.33 -11.44 36.89
N ILE A 29 -8.70 -11.04 38.09
CA ILE A 29 -8.89 -11.88 39.24
C ILE A 29 -10.34 -11.69 39.69
N SER A 30 -11.10 -12.77 39.80
CA SER A 30 -12.51 -12.72 40.24
C SER A 30 -12.61 -12.45 41.73
N ASP A 31 -13.73 -11.89 42.15
CA ASP A 31 -14.11 -11.69 43.56
C ASP A 31 -13.14 -10.84 44.40
N VAL A 32 -12.41 -9.93 43.73
CA VAL A 32 -11.54 -8.95 44.39
C VAL A 32 -12.33 -7.68 44.74
N PHE A 33 -12.01 -7.08 45.87
CA PHE A 33 -12.58 -5.79 46.25
C PHE A 33 -11.56 -4.90 46.96
N LEU A 34 -11.83 -3.60 46.97
CA LEU A 34 -11.01 -2.60 47.65
C LEU A 34 -11.59 -2.27 49.05
N THR A 35 -10.70 -2.28 50.05
CA THR A 35 -10.99 -1.64 51.32
C THR A 35 -10.03 -0.47 51.50
N GLY A 36 -10.53 0.74 51.35
CA GLY A 36 -9.67 1.93 51.26
C GLY A 36 -8.76 1.86 50.05
N LYS A 37 -7.44 1.75 50.24
CA LYS A 37 -6.42 1.62 49.18
C LYS A 37 -5.86 0.21 49.05
N THR A 38 -6.43 -0.77 49.77
CA THR A 38 -5.92 -2.15 49.80
C THR A 38 -6.85 -3.11 49.06
N TRP A 39 -6.31 -3.85 48.14
CA TRP A 39 -7.00 -4.94 47.45
C TRP A 39 -7.09 -6.18 48.37
N ASN A 40 -8.27 -6.73 48.47
CA ASN A 40 -8.55 -8.01 49.11
C ASN A 40 -8.77 -9.06 47.99
N ILE A 41 -7.97 -10.12 48.00
CA ILE A 41 -7.93 -11.13 46.98
C ILE A 41 -8.26 -12.48 47.60
N PRO A 42 -9.21 -13.26 47.07
CA PRO A 42 -9.51 -14.59 47.60
C PRO A 42 -8.25 -15.45 47.68
N GLU A 43 -8.05 -16.16 48.81
CA GLU A 43 -6.93 -17.10 48.97
C GLU A 43 -6.96 -18.21 47.90
N SER A 44 -8.15 -18.57 47.39
CA SER A 44 -8.38 -19.54 46.34
C SER A 44 -8.16 -18.98 44.92
N ALA A 45 -7.87 -17.69 44.78
CA ALA A 45 -7.64 -17.09 43.46
C ALA A 45 -6.50 -17.78 42.72
N LEU A 46 -6.72 -18.07 41.45
CA LEU A 46 -5.72 -18.60 40.57
C LEU A 46 -4.90 -17.47 39.95
N ARG A 47 -3.60 -17.71 39.78
CA ARG A 47 -2.71 -16.78 39.07
C ARG A 47 -3.22 -16.62 37.65
N PRO A 48 -3.57 -15.41 37.18
CA PRO A 48 -3.92 -15.17 35.80
C PRO A 48 -2.77 -15.58 34.89
N GLU A 49 -3.05 -16.35 33.84
CA GLU A 49 -2.07 -16.64 32.82
C GLU A 49 -1.48 -15.34 32.28
N ARG A 50 -0.16 -15.30 32.04
CA ARG A 50 0.41 -14.19 31.27
C ARG A 50 -0.37 -14.14 29.96
N SER A 51 -1.16 -13.10 29.76
CA SER A 51 -1.60 -12.82 28.40
C SER A 51 -0.33 -12.60 27.61
N ASN A 52 0.05 -13.57 26.81
CA ASN A 52 0.89 -13.35 25.65
C ASN A 52 0.04 -12.48 24.69
N LYS A 53 -0.21 -11.23 25.04
CA LYS A 53 -0.38 -10.21 24.02
C LYS A 53 1.00 -10.19 23.34
N LYS A 54 1.19 -11.03 22.31
CA LYS A 54 2.15 -10.71 21.26
C LYS A 54 1.95 -9.23 21.01
N SER A 55 2.98 -8.44 21.15
CA SER A 55 2.89 -7.02 20.81
C SER A 55 2.35 -7.00 19.37
N ASN A 56 1.11 -6.59 19.18
CA ASN A 56 0.49 -6.41 17.87
C ASN A 56 1.06 -5.14 17.20
N SER A 57 2.27 -4.75 17.57
CA SER A 57 2.98 -3.68 16.89
C SER A 57 3.28 -4.14 15.46
N PRO A 58 2.96 -3.33 14.47
CA PRO A 58 3.30 -3.61 13.08
C PRO A 58 4.80 -3.90 12.93
N LYS A 59 5.16 -4.89 12.10
CA LYS A 59 6.54 -5.37 11.96
C LYS A 59 7.16 -5.00 10.61
N ASN A 60 6.35 -4.62 9.65
CA ASN A 60 6.77 -4.27 8.29
C ASN A 60 5.84 -3.19 7.73
N LEU A 61 6.26 -2.57 6.64
CA LEU A 61 5.52 -1.48 6.00
C LEU A 61 4.04 -1.81 5.75
N LEU A 62 3.72 -3.00 5.22
CA LEU A 62 2.33 -3.38 4.94
C LEU A 62 1.47 -3.40 6.19
N GLU A 63 2.00 -3.90 7.31
CA GLU A 63 1.28 -3.91 8.58
C GLU A 63 1.08 -2.49 9.13
N PHE A 64 2.08 -1.59 8.98
CA PHE A 64 1.93 -0.17 9.33
C PHE A 64 0.85 0.49 8.48
N LEU A 65 0.89 0.34 7.15
CA LEU A 65 -0.12 0.91 6.25
C LEU A 65 -1.54 0.45 6.62
N ARG A 66 -1.72 -0.83 6.93
CA ARG A 66 -3.03 -1.39 7.35
C ARG A 66 -3.48 -0.90 8.71
N ALA A 67 -2.56 -0.81 9.67
CA ALA A 67 -2.87 -0.35 11.02
C ALA A 67 -3.27 1.14 11.02
N GLU A 68 -2.52 1.98 10.29
CA GLU A 68 -2.81 3.41 10.19
C GLU A 68 -4.10 3.69 9.41
N LYS A 69 -4.34 2.95 8.31
CA LYS A 69 -5.62 3.00 7.58
C LYS A 69 -6.79 2.68 8.50
N ALA A 70 -6.74 1.55 9.21
CA ALA A 70 -7.81 1.10 10.10
C ALA A 70 -8.07 2.07 11.25
N ALA A 71 -7.02 2.74 11.74
CA ALA A 71 -7.11 3.73 12.81
C ALA A 71 -7.36 5.16 12.31
N SER A 72 -7.46 5.37 10.99
CA SER A 72 -7.64 6.70 10.35
C SER A 72 -6.57 7.72 10.82
N ILE A 73 -5.32 7.27 10.96
CA ILE A 73 -4.21 8.11 11.43
C ILE A 73 -3.87 9.14 10.37
N ARG A 74 -3.84 10.42 10.76
CA ARG A 74 -3.39 11.53 9.91
C ARG A 74 -1.89 11.78 10.13
N GLY A 75 -1.17 12.10 9.04
CA GLY A 75 0.25 12.44 9.09
C GLY A 75 1.20 11.24 9.27
N GLY A 76 0.71 9.99 9.21
CA GLY A 76 1.53 8.78 9.21
C GLY A 76 2.00 8.38 7.81
N ILE A 77 2.66 7.20 7.72
CA ILE A 77 3.18 6.69 6.44
C ILE A 77 2.05 6.37 5.45
N TYR A 78 0.91 5.87 5.91
CA TYR A 78 -0.26 5.64 5.04
C TYR A 78 -0.73 6.94 4.40
N HIS A 79 -0.87 8.01 5.18
CA HIS A 79 -1.26 9.33 4.70
C HIS A 79 -0.22 9.87 3.68
N LYS A 80 1.07 9.72 3.99
CA LYS A 80 2.17 10.13 3.09
C LYS A 80 2.11 9.38 1.77
N VAL A 81 1.97 8.05 1.81
CA VAL A 81 1.87 7.20 0.60
C VAL A 81 0.67 7.56 -0.26
N GLN A 82 -0.49 7.82 0.35
CA GLN A 82 -1.69 8.23 -0.39
C GLN A 82 -1.43 9.47 -1.23
N ILE A 83 -0.82 10.49 -0.65
CA ILE A 83 -0.57 11.76 -1.35
C ILE A 83 0.55 11.60 -2.37
N GLU A 84 1.72 11.09 -1.96
CA GLU A 84 2.90 11.05 -2.82
C GLU A 84 2.74 10.11 -4.02
N LEU A 85 2.22 8.90 -3.80
CA LEU A 85 2.02 7.96 -4.89
C LEU A 85 0.96 8.47 -5.86
N THR A 86 -0.11 9.07 -5.36
CA THR A 86 -1.17 9.62 -6.21
C THR A 86 -0.69 10.81 -7.01
N TYR A 87 -0.07 11.80 -6.36
CA TYR A 87 0.43 12.99 -7.04
C TYR A 87 1.41 12.60 -8.14
N ASN A 88 2.48 11.90 -7.79
CA ASN A 88 3.53 11.57 -8.75
C ASN A 88 3.04 10.67 -9.88
N SER A 89 2.23 9.65 -9.57
CA SER A 89 1.71 8.74 -10.60
C SER A 89 0.78 9.41 -11.58
N ASN A 90 -0.08 10.35 -11.15
CA ASN A 90 -0.94 11.13 -12.03
C ASN A 90 -0.15 12.20 -12.80
N HIS A 91 0.82 12.86 -12.16
CA HIS A 91 1.64 13.89 -12.78
C HIS A 91 2.49 13.34 -13.94
N ILE A 92 3.02 12.13 -13.81
CA ILE A 92 3.71 11.39 -14.89
C ILE A 92 2.80 11.26 -16.13
N GLU A 93 1.51 11.01 -15.92
CA GLU A 93 0.51 10.86 -17.00
C GLU A 93 -0.10 12.19 -17.49
N GLY A 94 0.43 13.32 -17.02
CA GLY A 94 0.06 14.65 -17.51
C GLY A 94 -1.02 15.37 -16.71
N SER A 95 -1.43 14.87 -15.56
CA SER A 95 -2.30 15.62 -14.65
C SER A 95 -1.64 16.94 -14.25
N ARG A 96 -2.44 18.03 -14.28
CA ARG A 96 -1.98 19.37 -13.94
C ARG A 96 -2.28 19.76 -12.48
N LEU A 97 -2.85 18.85 -11.70
CA LEU A 97 -3.05 19.11 -10.28
C LEU A 97 -1.70 19.28 -9.59
N THR A 98 -1.61 20.30 -8.73
CA THR A 98 -0.43 20.49 -7.88
C THR A 98 -0.41 19.47 -6.74
N HIS A 99 0.75 19.28 -6.11
CA HIS A 99 0.88 18.46 -4.93
C HIS A 99 -0.07 18.92 -3.81
N GLU A 100 -0.20 20.23 -3.61
CA GLU A 100 -1.09 20.84 -2.63
C GLU A 100 -2.56 20.54 -2.93
N GLN A 101 -2.98 20.63 -4.20
CA GLN A 101 -4.33 20.28 -4.61
C GLN A 101 -4.63 18.80 -4.41
N THR A 102 -3.68 17.92 -4.74
CA THR A 102 -3.80 16.48 -4.46
C THR A 102 -3.97 16.23 -2.96
N ARG A 103 -3.21 16.93 -2.12
CA ARG A 103 -3.33 16.86 -0.67
C ARG A 103 -4.70 17.34 -0.18
N TYR A 104 -5.19 18.47 -0.67
CA TYR A 104 -6.52 18.96 -0.28
C TYR A 104 -7.65 18.01 -0.68
N ILE A 105 -7.60 17.41 -1.86
CA ILE A 105 -8.58 16.40 -2.27
C ILE A 105 -8.58 15.24 -1.28
N TYR A 106 -7.40 14.77 -0.87
CA TYR A 106 -7.27 13.66 0.08
C TYR A 106 -7.76 14.04 1.49
N GLU A 107 -7.27 15.14 2.03
CA GLU A 107 -7.48 15.51 3.44
C GLU A 107 -8.88 16.09 3.71
N THR A 108 -9.42 16.83 2.77
CA THR A 108 -10.62 17.65 2.98
C THR A 108 -11.75 17.42 1.98
N ASN A 109 -11.52 16.59 0.96
CA ASN A 109 -12.42 16.39 -0.17
C ASN A 109 -12.82 17.72 -0.86
N THR A 110 -11.89 18.67 -0.88
CA THR A 110 -12.02 19.97 -1.54
C THR A 110 -10.86 20.23 -2.49
N ILE A 111 -11.00 21.23 -3.35
CA ILE A 111 -9.92 21.69 -4.23
C ILE A 111 -9.88 23.21 -4.21
N GLY A 112 -8.68 23.77 -3.98
CA GLY A 112 -8.43 25.19 -4.16
C GLY A 112 -8.12 25.49 -5.63
N ILE A 113 -8.93 26.31 -6.28
CA ILE A 113 -8.70 26.79 -7.65
C ILE A 113 -8.26 28.25 -7.55
N GLN A 114 -7.04 28.54 -8.01
CA GLN A 114 -6.52 29.89 -8.14
C GLN A 114 -6.14 30.13 -9.61
N GLY A 115 -6.99 30.88 -10.31
CA GLY A 115 -6.66 31.50 -11.59
C GLY A 115 -6.77 30.64 -12.85
N GLU A 116 -6.46 29.36 -12.82
CA GLU A 116 -6.53 28.50 -14.01
C GLU A 116 -7.62 27.42 -13.90
N ALA A 117 -8.20 27.05 -15.05
CA ALA A 117 -9.17 25.96 -15.09
C ALA A 117 -8.50 24.63 -14.77
N VAL A 118 -9.11 23.87 -13.88
CA VAL A 118 -8.69 22.51 -13.51
C VAL A 118 -9.51 21.51 -14.31
N ASN A 119 -8.84 20.50 -14.88
CA ASN A 119 -9.51 19.41 -15.57
C ASN A 119 -10.29 18.55 -14.56
N VAL A 120 -11.59 18.38 -14.80
CA VAL A 120 -12.46 17.57 -13.93
C VAL A 120 -12.01 16.11 -13.89
N ASP A 121 -11.53 15.56 -15.01
CA ASP A 121 -11.03 14.18 -15.04
C ASP A 121 -9.79 13.99 -14.16
N ASP A 122 -8.89 15.01 -14.08
CA ASP A 122 -7.75 14.97 -13.17
C ASP A 122 -8.20 14.86 -11.70
N ILE A 123 -9.26 15.57 -11.32
CA ILE A 123 -9.83 15.51 -9.96
C ILE A 123 -10.42 14.13 -9.69
N VAL A 124 -11.23 13.62 -10.64
CA VAL A 124 -11.88 12.31 -10.52
C VAL A 124 -10.85 11.19 -10.44
N GLU A 125 -9.86 11.19 -11.33
CA GLU A 125 -8.79 10.17 -11.35
C GLU A 125 -7.92 10.25 -10.10
N THR A 126 -7.65 11.45 -9.57
CA THR A 126 -6.93 11.61 -8.30
C THR A 126 -7.71 11.00 -7.13
N ALA A 127 -9.00 11.31 -7.00
CA ALA A 127 -9.84 10.71 -5.97
C ALA A 127 -9.97 9.20 -6.12
N ASN A 128 -10.03 8.69 -7.33
CA ASN A 128 -10.07 7.27 -7.64
C ASN A 128 -8.74 6.57 -7.36
N HIS A 129 -7.61 7.24 -7.60
CA HIS A 129 -6.28 6.68 -7.35
C HIS A 129 -6.06 6.40 -5.86
N PHE A 130 -6.55 7.23 -4.95
CA PHE A 130 -6.54 6.92 -3.51
C PHE A 130 -7.27 5.61 -3.20
N ARG A 131 -8.43 5.37 -3.83
CA ARG A 131 -9.17 4.11 -3.68
C ARG A 131 -8.40 2.92 -4.25
N CYS A 132 -7.66 3.12 -5.35
CA CYS A 132 -6.80 2.08 -5.91
C CYS A 132 -5.65 1.73 -4.96
N ILE A 133 -5.02 2.71 -4.28
CA ILE A 133 -4.01 2.46 -3.25
C ILE A 133 -4.59 1.63 -2.10
N ASP A 134 -5.81 1.93 -1.67
CA ASP A 134 -6.51 1.14 -0.66
C ASP A 134 -6.69 -0.32 -1.08
N MET A 135 -7.14 -0.55 -2.32
CA MET A 135 -7.28 -1.91 -2.88
C MET A 135 -5.94 -2.65 -2.93
N VAL A 136 -4.86 -1.94 -3.29
CA VAL A 136 -3.49 -2.48 -3.30
C VAL A 136 -3.06 -2.94 -1.91
N ILE A 137 -3.26 -2.11 -0.88
CA ILE A 137 -2.91 -2.43 0.52
C ILE A 137 -3.73 -3.61 1.05
N GLU A 138 -5.03 -3.62 0.77
CA GLU A 138 -5.94 -4.70 1.21
C GLU A 138 -5.59 -6.03 0.57
N GLN A 139 -5.34 -6.03 -0.74
CA GLN A 139 -5.07 -7.22 -1.53
C GLN A 139 -3.57 -7.52 -1.70
N ALA A 140 -2.68 -6.84 -0.96
CA ALA A 140 -1.23 -6.96 -1.14
C ALA A 140 -0.73 -8.41 -1.10
N LYS A 141 -1.26 -9.26 -0.22
CA LYS A 141 -0.84 -10.66 -0.09
C LYS A 141 -1.46 -11.62 -1.12
N GLN A 142 -2.47 -11.18 -1.88
CA GLN A 142 -3.10 -12.01 -2.90
C GLN A 142 -2.22 -12.10 -4.16
N PRO A 143 -2.21 -13.24 -4.88
CA PRO A 143 -1.58 -13.35 -6.19
C PRO A 143 -2.15 -12.33 -7.18
N LEU A 144 -1.35 -11.93 -8.16
CA LEU A 144 -1.84 -11.12 -9.27
C LEU A 144 -2.85 -11.91 -10.10
N SER A 145 -3.89 -11.22 -10.59
CA SER A 145 -4.92 -11.79 -11.43
C SER A 145 -5.48 -10.77 -12.42
N GLU A 146 -6.00 -11.24 -13.54
CA GLU A 146 -6.70 -10.39 -14.51
C GLU A 146 -7.86 -9.62 -13.87
N THR A 147 -8.58 -10.26 -12.95
CA THR A 147 -9.68 -9.63 -12.20
C THR A 147 -9.19 -8.43 -11.41
N PHE A 148 -8.05 -8.55 -10.73
CA PHE A 148 -7.46 -7.45 -9.97
C PHE A 148 -7.06 -6.29 -10.88
N PHE A 149 -6.43 -6.54 -12.03
CA PHE A 149 -6.07 -5.50 -13.00
C PHE A 149 -7.28 -4.74 -13.51
N ARG A 150 -8.33 -5.48 -13.89
CA ARG A 150 -9.60 -4.88 -14.35
C ARG A 150 -10.29 -4.06 -13.27
N GLN A 151 -10.24 -4.52 -12.01
CA GLN A 151 -10.80 -3.77 -10.87
C GLN A 151 -10.04 -2.48 -10.61
N LEU A 152 -8.70 -2.49 -10.65
CA LEU A 152 -7.89 -1.28 -10.54
C LEU A 152 -8.25 -0.28 -11.65
N HIS A 153 -8.28 -0.73 -12.91
CA HIS A 153 -8.63 0.12 -14.04
C HIS A 153 -10.08 0.63 -13.95
N LEU A 154 -11.02 -0.22 -13.57
CA LEU A 154 -12.41 0.18 -13.35
C LEU A 154 -12.50 1.27 -12.29
N THR A 155 -11.84 1.09 -11.15
CA THR A 155 -11.84 2.08 -10.07
C THR A 155 -11.19 3.38 -10.51
N LEU A 156 -10.04 3.31 -11.18
CA LEU A 156 -9.27 4.48 -11.61
C LEU A 156 -10.04 5.36 -12.60
N LYS A 157 -10.65 4.76 -13.62
CA LYS A 157 -11.31 5.47 -14.73
C LYS A 157 -12.82 5.68 -14.54
N ASN A 158 -13.38 5.20 -13.43
CA ASN A 158 -14.82 5.36 -13.17
C ASN A 158 -15.20 6.83 -12.99
N GLY A 159 -16.25 7.27 -13.69
CA GLY A 159 -16.78 8.65 -13.59
C GLY A 159 -16.03 9.68 -14.42
N THR A 160 -14.95 9.31 -15.11
CA THR A 160 -14.24 10.21 -16.04
C THR A 160 -15.06 10.44 -17.33
N SER A 161 -14.69 11.44 -18.12
CA SER A 161 -15.27 11.68 -19.44
C SER A 161 -15.09 10.48 -20.36
N ASP A 162 -13.96 9.77 -20.27
CA ASP A 162 -13.67 8.54 -21.02
C ASP A 162 -14.65 7.42 -20.67
N SER A 163 -15.11 7.33 -19.42
CA SER A 163 -16.05 6.28 -19.01
C SER A 163 -17.40 6.34 -19.73
N ARG A 164 -17.73 7.48 -20.35
CA ARG A 164 -18.96 7.69 -21.13
C ARG A 164 -18.82 7.29 -22.60
N LYS A 165 -17.60 7.00 -23.05
CA LYS A 165 -17.32 6.63 -24.44
C LYS A 165 -17.54 5.14 -24.64
N ASN A 166 -18.41 4.75 -25.56
CA ASN A 166 -18.77 3.34 -25.79
C ASN A 166 -17.59 2.44 -26.19
N TRP A 167 -16.55 3.03 -26.76
CA TRP A 167 -15.36 2.30 -27.20
C TRP A 167 -14.27 2.17 -26.12
N PHE A 168 -14.30 3.02 -25.09
CA PHE A 168 -13.23 3.10 -24.09
C PHE A 168 -13.15 1.87 -23.17
N ALA A 169 -14.23 1.20 -22.90
CA ALA A 169 -14.29 -0.10 -22.19
C ALA A 169 -13.64 -0.09 -20.79
N VAL A 170 -14.07 0.82 -19.90
CA VAL A 170 -13.60 0.90 -18.52
C VAL A 170 -13.69 -0.45 -17.79
N GLY A 171 -12.60 -0.89 -17.15
CA GLY A 171 -12.51 -2.19 -16.48
C GLY A 171 -12.43 -3.39 -17.41
N ARG A 172 -12.23 -3.17 -18.69
CA ARG A 172 -12.05 -4.19 -19.73
C ARG A 172 -10.80 -3.89 -20.56
N TYR A 173 -10.29 -4.88 -21.26
CA TYR A 173 -9.17 -4.67 -22.14
C TYR A 173 -9.52 -3.80 -23.35
N LYS A 174 -8.52 -3.16 -23.91
CA LYS A 174 -8.68 -2.26 -25.04
C LYS A 174 -9.34 -2.93 -26.24
N LYS A 175 -10.11 -2.16 -26.98
CA LYS A 175 -10.77 -2.58 -28.22
C LYS A 175 -10.07 -2.04 -29.47
N LEU A 176 -9.33 -0.95 -29.31
CA LEU A 176 -8.61 -0.29 -30.38
C LEU A 176 -7.10 -0.42 -30.12
N PRO A 177 -6.28 -0.55 -31.19
CA PRO A 177 -4.83 -0.48 -31.07
C PRO A 177 -4.42 0.84 -30.42
N ASN A 178 -3.33 0.82 -29.68
CA ASN A 178 -2.70 1.99 -29.11
C ASN A 178 -1.17 1.88 -29.18
N GLU A 179 -0.50 3.00 -28.96
CA GLU A 179 0.94 3.12 -29.00
C GLU A 179 1.46 3.71 -27.69
N VAL A 180 2.69 3.40 -27.36
CA VAL A 180 3.43 3.96 -26.22
C VAL A 180 4.83 4.36 -26.66
N GLY A 181 5.18 5.63 -26.52
CA GLY A 181 6.50 6.12 -26.90
C GLY A 181 6.85 5.86 -28.36
N GLY A 182 5.88 5.92 -29.28
CA GLY A 182 6.06 5.65 -30.72
C GLY A 182 6.23 4.17 -31.08
N ARG A 183 5.90 3.26 -30.15
CA ARG A 183 5.91 1.80 -30.38
C ARG A 183 4.50 1.25 -30.32
N GLU A 184 4.17 0.39 -31.26
CA GLU A 184 2.95 -0.40 -31.20
C GLU A 184 2.97 -1.32 -29.98
N THR A 185 1.84 -1.41 -29.31
CA THR A 185 1.63 -2.31 -28.17
C THR A 185 0.96 -3.61 -28.62
N THR A 186 0.75 -4.57 -27.73
CA THR A 186 0.05 -5.82 -28.10
C THR A 186 -1.30 -5.53 -28.75
N PRO A 187 -1.63 -6.08 -29.92
CA PRO A 187 -2.94 -5.94 -30.55
C PRO A 187 -4.09 -6.37 -29.64
N PRO A 188 -5.27 -5.71 -29.69
CA PRO A 188 -6.38 -5.98 -28.78
C PRO A 188 -6.77 -7.45 -28.64
N GLU A 189 -6.80 -8.19 -29.76
CA GLU A 189 -7.17 -9.61 -29.81
C GLU A 189 -6.16 -10.54 -29.13
N LEU A 190 -4.93 -10.08 -28.89
CA LEU A 190 -3.85 -10.85 -28.26
C LEU A 190 -3.66 -10.50 -26.79
N VAL A 191 -4.21 -9.38 -26.30
CA VAL A 191 -4.00 -8.87 -24.93
C VAL A 191 -4.32 -9.94 -23.86
N GLU A 192 -5.46 -10.60 -23.96
CA GLU A 192 -5.87 -11.59 -22.96
C GLU A 192 -4.93 -12.79 -22.92
N ARG A 193 -4.47 -13.25 -24.06
CA ARG A 193 -3.51 -14.35 -24.17
C ARG A 193 -2.18 -13.99 -23.55
N GLU A 194 -1.63 -12.83 -23.90
CA GLU A 194 -0.34 -12.37 -23.39
C GLU A 194 -0.37 -12.12 -21.87
N LEU A 195 -1.44 -11.53 -21.34
CA LEU A 195 -1.60 -11.35 -19.89
C LEU A 195 -1.73 -12.68 -19.16
N ARG A 196 -2.46 -13.66 -19.69
CA ARG A 196 -2.52 -15.00 -19.08
C ARG A 196 -1.17 -15.68 -19.07
N PHE A 197 -0.39 -15.55 -20.12
CA PHE A 197 0.97 -16.08 -20.17
C PHE A 197 1.86 -15.40 -19.13
N LEU A 198 1.85 -14.06 -19.07
CA LEU A 198 2.59 -13.25 -18.10
C LEU A 198 2.23 -13.67 -16.67
N LEU A 199 0.93 -13.73 -16.35
CA LEU A 199 0.47 -14.09 -15.01
C LEU A 199 0.83 -15.53 -14.62
N ARG A 200 0.73 -16.48 -15.56
CA ARG A 200 1.11 -17.88 -15.30
C ARG A 200 2.58 -18.00 -14.97
N SER A 201 3.45 -17.38 -15.79
CA SER A 201 4.89 -17.37 -15.58
C SER A 201 5.24 -16.68 -14.26
N TYR A 202 4.69 -15.49 -14.03
CA TYR A 202 4.97 -14.70 -12.84
C TYR A 202 4.52 -15.39 -11.55
N ASN A 203 3.29 -15.94 -11.49
CA ASN A 203 2.75 -16.58 -10.30
C ASN A 203 3.35 -17.98 -10.02
N ALA A 204 4.14 -18.56 -10.92
CA ALA A 204 4.78 -19.86 -10.71
C ALA A 204 5.78 -19.85 -9.53
N GLN A 205 6.40 -18.73 -9.27
CA GLN A 205 7.32 -18.56 -8.14
C GLN A 205 6.61 -17.82 -6.99
N LYS A 206 6.91 -18.22 -5.75
CA LYS A 206 6.25 -17.63 -4.58
C LYS A 206 6.88 -16.32 -4.10
N GLN A 207 8.19 -16.20 -4.23
CA GLN A 207 8.97 -15.03 -3.80
C GLN A 207 9.67 -14.42 -5.00
N LYS A 208 9.75 -13.12 -5.06
CA LYS A 208 10.27 -12.37 -6.18
C LYS A 208 11.39 -11.43 -5.76
N SER A 209 12.37 -11.27 -6.62
CA SER A 209 13.36 -10.19 -6.56
C SER A 209 12.82 -8.90 -7.18
N LEU A 210 13.50 -7.79 -6.92
CA LEU A 210 13.19 -6.51 -7.57
C LEU A 210 13.26 -6.64 -9.09
N GLU A 211 14.25 -7.33 -9.62
CA GLU A 211 14.41 -7.49 -11.07
C GLU A 211 13.24 -8.24 -11.71
N GLU A 212 12.69 -9.27 -11.04
CA GLU A 212 11.51 -9.99 -11.53
C GLU A 212 10.24 -9.10 -11.48
N LEU A 213 10.14 -8.19 -10.50
CA LEU A 213 9.08 -7.20 -10.45
C LEU A 213 9.19 -6.21 -11.62
N LEU A 214 10.41 -5.75 -11.92
CA LEU A 214 10.66 -4.83 -13.02
C LEU A 214 10.44 -5.48 -14.38
N GLU A 215 10.85 -6.75 -14.56
CA GLU A 215 10.53 -7.53 -15.77
C GLU A 215 9.01 -7.65 -15.97
N PHE A 216 8.28 -8.01 -14.91
CA PHE A 216 6.82 -8.06 -14.98
C PHE A 216 6.22 -6.71 -15.38
N HIS A 217 6.69 -5.64 -14.76
CA HIS A 217 6.23 -4.29 -15.04
C HIS A 217 6.50 -3.88 -16.50
N TYR A 218 7.71 -4.13 -16.99
CA TYR A 218 8.07 -3.89 -18.37
C TYR A 218 7.17 -4.64 -19.35
N VAL A 219 6.91 -5.94 -19.10
CA VAL A 219 6.05 -6.74 -19.97
C VAL A 219 4.60 -6.23 -19.92
N PHE A 220 4.09 -5.87 -18.73
CA PHE A 220 2.76 -5.28 -18.58
C PHE A 220 2.62 -3.97 -19.37
N GLU A 221 3.61 -3.07 -19.26
CA GLU A 221 3.65 -1.81 -20.02
C GLU A 221 3.77 -2.06 -21.54
N SER A 222 4.47 -3.12 -21.96
CA SER A 222 4.56 -3.50 -23.38
C SER A 222 3.26 -4.07 -23.93
N ILE A 223 2.52 -4.85 -23.13
CA ILE A 223 1.18 -5.36 -23.49
C ILE A 223 0.20 -4.19 -23.59
N HIS A 224 0.28 -3.25 -22.67
CA HIS A 224 -0.58 -2.05 -22.61
C HIS A 224 -2.07 -2.41 -22.69
N PRO A 225 -2.58 -3.17 -21.71
CA PRO A 225 -3.84 -3.90 -21.85
C PRO A 225 -5.09 -3.03 -21.93
N PHE A 226 -5.06 -1.81 -21.46
CA PHE A 226 -6.20 -0.91 -21.43
C PHE A 226 -6.09 0.19 -22.49
N GLN A 227 -7.20 0.86 -22.77
CA GLN A 227 -7.19 1.95 -23.76
C GLN A 227 -6.40 3.17 -23.26
N ASP A 228 -6.43 3.44 -21.94
CA ASP A 228 -5.67 4.45 -21.22
C ASP A 228 -5.48 3.99 -19.76
N GLY A 229 -4.65 4.70 -18.97
CA GLY A 229 -4.42 4.42 -17.54
C GLY A 229 -3.49 3.23 -17.25
N ASN A 230 -2.82 2.67 -18.25
CA ASN A 230 -1.91 1.54 -18.09
C ASN A 230 -0.74 1.85 -17.15
N GLY A 231 -0.06 2.97 -17.36
CA GLY A 231 1.08 3.36 -16.52
C GLY A 231 0.69 3.49 -15.04
N ARG A 232 -0.46 4.10 -14.73
CA ARG A 232 -0.97 4.20 -13.34
C ARG A 232 -1.29 2.83 -12.74
N VAL A 233 -1.98 1.97 -13.50
CA VAL A 233 -2.29 0.59 -13.08
C VAL A 233 -1.00 -0.20 -12.91
N GLY A 234 -0.05 -0.09 -13.84
CA GLY A 234 1.25 -0.76 -13.76
C GLY A 234 2.05 -0.37 -12.52
N ARG A 235 2.14 0.93 -12.22
CA ARG A 235 2.83 1.42 -11.00
C ARG A 235 2.12 1.01 -9.71
N LEU A 236 0.79 0.95 -9.69
CA LEU A 236 0.02 0.42 -8.56
C LEU A 236 0.27 -1.08 -8.34
N ILE A 237 0.35 -1.86 -9.42
CA ILE A 237 0.70 -3.29 -9.36
C ILE A 237 2.13 -3.46 -8.83
N LEU A 238 3.06 -2.65 -9.32
CA LEU A 238 4.45 -2.69 -8.89
C LEU A 238 4.58 -2.38 -7.39
N PHE A 239 3.90 -1.35 -6.91
CA PHE A 239 3.84 -1.02 -5.48
C PHE A 239 3.25 -2.16 -4.65
N LYS A 240 2.15 -2.79 -5.14
CA LYS A 240 1.55 -3.97 -4.51
C LYS A 240 2.54 -5.13 -4.37
N GLU A 241 3.26 -5.45 -5.44
CA GLU A 241 4.19 -6.57 -5.44
C GLU A 241 5.43 -6.30 -4.59
N CYS A 242 5.88 -5.05 -4.47
CA CYS A 242 6.88 -4.66 -3.46
C CYS A 242 6.38 -5.01 -2.04
N LEU A 243 5.16 -4.57 -1.69
CA LEU A 243 4.56 -4.88 -0.38
C LEU A 243 4.39 -6.39 -0.14
N ARG A 244 4.04 -7.15 -1.19
CA ARG A 244 3.85 -8.60 -1.10
C ARG A 244 5.14 -9.35 -0.78
N ASN A 245 6.23 -8.94 -1.41
CA ASN A 245 7.51 -9.63 -1.34
C ASN A 245 8.46 -9.05 -0.27
N GLY A 246 8.03 -8.02 0.47
CA GLY A 246 8.86 -7.37 1.49
C GLY A 246 9.96 -6.48 0.91
N ILE A 247 9.82 -6.11 -0.37
CA ILE A 247 10.72 -5.19 -1.06
C ILE A 247 10.33 -3.76 -0.68
N VAL A 248 11.31 -2.90 -0.40
CA VAL A 248 11.04 -1.48 -0.19
C VAL A 248 10.39 -0.91 -1.45
N PRO A 249 9.18 -0.34 -1.37
CA PRO A 249 8.55 0.25 -2.54
C PRO A 249 9.29 1.52 -2.99
N PHE A 250 8.87 2.05 -4.12
CA PHE A 250 9.38 3.31 -4.64
C PHE A 250 8.28 4.08 -5.36
N ILE A 251 8.50 5.38 -5.48
CA ILE A 251 7.61 6.31 -6.18
C ILE A 251 8.49 7.04 -7.20
N ILE A 252 8.14 6.92 -8.46
CA ILE A 252 8.80 7.68 -9.52
C ILE A 252 8.26 9.11 -9.47
N ASP A 253 9.13 10.07 -9.21
CA ASP A 253 8.81 11.49 -9.22
C ASP A 253 9.19 12.14 -10.57
N GLU A 254 8.92 13.44 -10.70
CA GLU A 254 9.18 14.18 -11.95
C GLU A 254 10.68 14.19 -12.31
N GLU A 255 11.59 14.20 -11.31
CA GLU A 255 13.04 14.17 -11.56
C GLU A 255 13.48 12.85 -12.21
N LEU A 256 12.83 11.74 -11.82
CA LEU A 256 13.15 10.41 -12.30
C LEU A 256 12.34 9.98 -13.54
N LYS A 257 11.30 10.72 -13.91
CA LYS A 257 10.37 10.40 -14.99
C LYS A 257 11.05 10.05 -16.30
N MET A 258 11.97 10.89 -16.77
CA MET A 258 12.66 10.67 -18.04
C MET A 258 13.57 9.45 -18.00
N PHE A 259 14.23 9.20 -16.87
CA PHE A 259 15.07 8.00 -16.68
C PHE A 259 14.22 6.73 -16.61
N TYR A 260 13.03 6.80 -15.98
CA TYR A 260 12.08 5.71 -15.93
C TYR A 260 11.56 5.34 -17.34
N TYR A 261 11.16 6.31 -18.14
CA TYR A 261 10.73 6.06 -19.52
C TYR A 261 11.88 5.51 -20.38
N ARG A 262 13.07 6.07 -20.26
CA ARG A 262 14.27 5.52 -20.91
C ARG A 262 14.50 4.07 -20.50
N GLY A 263 14.42 3.78 -19.22
CA GLY A 263 14.63 2.44 -18.69
C GLY A 263 13.59 1.42 -19.21
N LEU A 264 12.33 1.82 -19.34
CA LEU A 264 11.29 1.01 -20.01
C LEU A 264 11.57 0.85 -21.50
N HIS A 265 11.98 1.91 -22.17
CA HIS A 265 12.27 1.87 -23.60
C HIS A 265 13.42 0.94 -23.95
N GLU A 266 14.49 0.94 -23.14
CA GLU A 266 15.73 0.23 -23.40
C GLU A 266 15.86 -1.09 -22.61
N TRP A 267 14.82 -1.54 -21.91
CA TRP A 267 14.85 -2.71 -21.03
C TRP A 267 15.43 -3.99 -21.65
N LYS A 268 15.14 -4.23 -22.92
CA LYS A 268 15.66 -5.43 -23.63
C LYS A 268 17.17 -5.36 -23.91
N GLN A 269 17.70 -4.16 -24.05
CA GLN A 269 19.10 -3.90 -24.36
C GLN A 269 19.93 -3.70 -23.10
N GLU A 270 19.42 -2.88 -22.15
CA GLU A 270 20.11 -2.49 -20.95
C GLU A 270 19.14 -2.35 -19.76
N ARG A 271 19.06 -3.41 -18.96
CA ARG A 271 18.17 -3.47 -17.79
C ARG A 271 18.58 -2.52 -16.67
N GLY A 272 19.87 -2.16 -16.63
CA GLY A 272 20.45 -1.30 -15.61
C GLY A 272 19.75 0.05 -15.52
N TYR A 273 19.32 0.64 -16.61
CA TYR A 273 18.68 1.96 -16.60
C TYR A 273 17.40 2.01 -15.78
N LEU A 274 16.49 1.04 -15.96
CA LEU A 274 15.27 0.98 -15.16
C LEU A 274 15.57 0.60 -13.72
N ARG A 275 16.43 -0.40 -13.53
CA ARG A 275 16.80 -0.88 -12.20
C ARG A 275 17.41 0.25 -11.35
N ASP A 276 18.41 0.95 -11.88
CA ASP A 276 19.11 2.00 -11.14
C ASP A 276 18.18 3.19 -10.85
N THR A 277 17.27 3.52 -11.78
CA THR A 277 16.22 4.53 -11.55
C THR A 277 15.31 4.11 -10.39
N CYS A 278 14.86 2.86 -10.37
CA CYS A 278 14.00 2.36 -9.30
C CYS A 278 14.73 2.25 -7.96
N LEU A 279 16.02 1.89 -7.94
CA LEU A 279 16.85 1.92 -6.74
C LEU A 279 17.03 3.34 -6.19
N ALA A 280 17.27 4.33 -7.05
CA ALA A 280 17.31 5.73 -6.62
C ALA A 280 15.98 6.21 -6.03
N ALA A 281 14.86 5.77 -6.60
CA ALA A 281 13.53 6.04 -6.05
C ALA A 281 13.27 5.30 -4.72
N GLN A 282 13.81 4.09 -4.56
CA GLN A 282 13.78 3.37 -3.27
C GLN A 282 14.53 4.11 -2.17
N ASP A 283 15.69 4.69 -2.48
CA ASP A 283 16.46 5.44 -1.49
C ASP A 283 15.67 6.67 -0.98
N LYS A 284 14.94 7.36 -1.87
CA LYS A 284 14.00 8.40 -1.47
C LYS A 284 12.88 7.85 -0.57
N PHE A 285 12.37 6.66 -0.86
CA PHE A 285 11.31 6.04 -0.05
C PHE A 285 11.82 5.53 1.30
N LYS A 286 13.06 5.02 1.39
CA LYS A 286 13.73 4.66 2.65
C LYS A 286 13.78 5.82 3.62
N ALA A 287 14.01 7.04 3.12
CA ALA A 287 13.98 8.25 3.97
C ALA A 287 12.60 8.45 4.65
N TYR A 288 11.49 8.06 4.01
CA TYR A 288 10.18 8.04 4.68
C TYR A 288 10.10 6.95 5.74
N LEU A 289 10.61 5.73 5.46
CA LEU A 289 10.62 4.63 6.43
C LEU A 289 11.42 4.99 7.67
N ASP A 290 12.58 5.62 7.51
CA ASP A 290 13.43 6.10 8.60
C ASP A 290 12.73 7.17 9.43
N TYR A 291 12.10 8.15 8.78
CA TYR A 291 11.34 9.21 9.44
C TYR A 291 10.22 8.64 10.31
N PHE A 292 9.48 7.66 9.80
CA PHE A 292 8.37 7.00 10.51
C PHE A 292 8.84 5.82 11.38
N ARG A 293 10.16 5.52 11.43
CA ARG A 293 10.76 4.42 12.20
C ARG A 293 10.16 3.05 11.85
N ILE A 294 9.95 2.82 10.58
CA ILE A 294 9.43 1.56 10.05
C ILE A 294 10.61 0.67 9.66
N PRO A 295 10.73 -0.54 10.23
CA PRO A 295 11.82 -1.43 9.89
C PRO A 295 11.68 -1.97 8.45
N TYR A 296 12.80 -2.07 7.76
CA TYR A 296 12.93 -2.71 6.45
C TYR A 296 14.24 -3.49 6.39
N GLU A 297 14.28 -4.49 5.51
CA GLU A 297 15.50 -5.24 5.23
C GLU A 297 16.22 -4.60 4.05
N GLU A 298 17.51 -4.39 4.17
CA GLU A 298 18.35 -4.02 3.02
C GLU A 298 18.46 -5.25 2.13
N GLN A 299 18.11 -5.10 0.88
CA GLN A 299 18.32 -6.14 -0.12
C GLN A 299 19.70 -5.93 -0.73
N GLU A 300 20.55 -6.95 -0.62
CA GLU A 300 21.86 -7.01 -1.28
C GLU A 300 21.72 -7.03 -2.82
#